data_360133f37a7214d774117a00e243e6ab
#
_entry.id   360133f37a7214d774117a00e243e6ab
#
_cell.length_a   1.000
_cell.length_b   1.000
_cell.length_c   1.000
_cell.angle_alpha   90.00
_cell.angle_beta   90.00
_cell.angle_gamma   90.00
#
_symmetry.space_group_name_H-M   'P 1'
#
loop_
_entity.id
_entity.type
_entity.pdbx_description
1 polymer ?
#
loop_
_entity_poly.entity_id
_entity_poly.type
_entity_poly.pdbx_seq_one_letter_code
_entity_poly.pdbx_strand_id
1 'polypeptide(L)'
;MSEASTVKLQEPRLQDRRALLVAGLRRHYTPETMNEIPALWQRLPFGKIPSQLGHMAYGVLFNQSDPTGGFDYLAGVEVSGVSAVLGDLTYVKIPAQKYAIFCHRGHVSKLKDTMAAIWHEWLPASHRSVSHPTAGSPQMIEYYAENFDPQTGLGDIEVWLPLEA
;
A
#
# COMPACT_ATOMS: atom_id res chain seq x y z
N MET A 1 21.72 -12.96 19.01
CA MET A 1 20.36 -13.26 18.82
C MET A 1 19.69 -12.19 18.02
N SER A 2 19.15 -12.59 16.96
CA SER A 2 18.47 -11.60 16.21
C SER A 2 17.26 -11.17 17.00
N GLU A 3 17.06 -9.92 17.06
CA GLU A 3 15.85 -9.41 17.57
C GLU A 3 14.73 -9.93 16.74
N ALA A 4 13.96 -10.79 17.30
CA ALA A 4 12.72 -11.11 16.66
C ALA A 4 12.03 -9.79 16.38
N SER A 5 11.34 -9.70 15.28
CA SER A 5 10.53 -8.54 15.00
C SER A 5 9.70 -8.22 16.24
N THR A 6 9.75 -6.97 16.68
CA THR A 6 8.93 -6.54 17.80
C THR A 6 7.46 -6.44 17.40
N VAL A 7 7.18 -6.54 16.09
CA VAL A 7 5.82 -6.48 15.58
C VAL A 7 5.19 -7.85 15.67
N LYS A 8 4.11 -7.95 16.41
CA LYS A 8 3.31 -9.17 16.48
C LYS A 8 2.18 -9.06 15.48
N LEU A 9 2.24 -9.87 14.44
CA LEU A 9 1.19 -9.89 13.44
C LEU A 9 -0.08 -10.48 14.00
N GLN A 10 -1.20 -9.86 13.67
CA GLN A 10 -2.51 -10.47 13.92
C GLN A 10 -2.85 -11.39 12.77
N GLU A 11 -3.76 -12.33 13.03
CA GLU A 11 -4.27 -13.22 12.00
C GLU A 11 -4.92 -12.36 10.92
N PRO A 12 -4.53 -12.53 9.65
CA PRO A 12 -5.15 -11.74 8.58
C PRO A 12 -6.54 -12.25 8.24
N ARG A 13 -7.34 -11.37 7.67
CA ARG A 13 -8.58 -11.78 6.99
C ARG A 13 -8.22 -12.16 5.57
N LEU A 14 -8.78 -13.27 5.09
CA LEU A 14 -8.70 -13.61 3.68
C LEU A 14 -9.99 -13.10 3.04
N GLN A 15 -9.86 -12.14 2.15
CA GLN A 15 -11.04 -11.45 1.62
C GLN A 15 -10.86 -11.11 0.16
N ASP A 16 -11.91 -11.37 -0.62
CA ASP A 16 -11.97 -10.90 -1.99
C ASP A 16 -12.41 -9.44 -1.98
N ARG A 17 -11.72 -8.62 -2.74
CA ARG A 17 -12.06 -7.21 -2.87
C ARG A 17 -12.32 -6.89 -4.33
N ARG A 18 -13.22 -5.93 -4.54
CA ARG A 18 -13.56 -5.48 -5.88
C ARG A 18 -12.40 -4.73 -6.51
N ALA A 19 -12.48 -4.52 -7.82
CA ALA A 19 -11.50 -3.70 -8.51
C ALA A 19 -11.55 -2.26 -7.98
N LEU A 20 -10.40 -1.62 -7.98
CA LEU A 20 -10.24 -0.23 -7.52
C LEU A 20 -9.61 0.58 -8.63
N LEU A 21 -10.00 1.86 -8.71
CA LEU A 21 -9.30 2.84 -9.51
C LEU A 21 -8.69 3.85 -8.54
N VAL A 22 -7.37 3.97 -8.54
CA VAL A 22 -6.65 4.84 -7.62
C VAL A 22 -5.95 5.94 -8.42
N ALA A 23 -6.14 7.18 -7.98
CA ALA A 23 -5.45 8.32 -8.57
C ALA A 23 -4.47 8.90 -7.56
N GLY A 24 -3.27 9.19 -7.98
CA GLY A 24 -2.28 9.73 -7.07
C GLY A 24 -0.97 10.07 -7.71
N LEU A 25 0.03 10.25 -6.86
CA LEU A 25 1.39 10.59 -7.27
C LEU A 25 2.23 9.33 -7.21
N ARG A 26 2.88 8.99 -8.32
CA ARG A 26 3.72 7.79 -8.43
C ARG A 26 5.17 8.20 -8.59
N ARG A 27 6.04 7.59 -7.79
CA ARG A 27 7.48 7.85 -7.84
C ARG A 27 8.22 6.55 -7.62
N HIS A 28 9.44 6.50 -8.12
CA HIS A 28 10.33 5.36 -7.92
C HIS A 28 11.23 5.64 -6.73
N TYR A 29 11.37 4.63 -5.85
CA TYR A 29 12.21 4.73 -4.67
C TYR A 29 13.14 3.53 -4.59
N THR A 30 14.27 3.74 -3.92
CA THR A 30 15.20 2.68 -3.56
C THR A 30 15.26 2.60 -2.04
N PRO A 31 15.91 1.57 -1.47
CA PRO A 31 16.08 1.54 -0.02
C PRO A 31 16.72 2.81 0.56
N GLU A 32 17.57 3.47 -0.23
CA GLU A 32 18.22 4.71 0.22
C GLU A 32 17.29 5.93 0.17
N THR A 33 16.23 5.90 -0.63
CA THR A 33 15.35 7.05 -0.80
C THR A 33 13.95 6.85 -0.20
N MET A 34 13.71 5.70 0.43
CA MET A 34 12.39 5.42 1.02
C MET A 34 11.96 6.47 2.03
N ASN A 35 12.92 7.14 2.68
CA ASN A 35 12.61 8.16 3.67
C ASN A 35 11.99 9.42 3.04
N GLU A 36 11.93 9.49 1.71
CA GLU A 36 11.28 10.61 1.02
C GLU A 36 9.79 10.35 0.76
N ILE A 37 9.29 9.16 1.05
CA ILE A 37 7.88 8.85 0.82
C ILE A 37 6.92 9.80 1.57
N PRO A 38 7.17 10.18 2.83
CA PRO A 38 6.28 11.13 3.50
C PRO A 38 6.15 12.46 2.76
N ALA A 39 7.21 12.92 2.09
CA ALA A 39 7.12 14.15 1.31
C ALA A 39 6.19 14.00 0.10
N LEU A 40 6.13 12.79 -0.47
CA LEU A 40 5.20 12.52 -1.56
C LEU A 40 3.75 12.68 -1.09
N TRP A 41 3.42 12.15 0.08
CA TRP A 41 2.10 12.29 0.66
C TRP A 41 1.71 13.74 0.89
N GLN A 42 2.67 14.57 1.29
CA GLN A 42 2.41 15.99 1.52
C GLN A 42 2.10 16.74 0.23
N ARG A 43 2.55 16.22 -0.90
CA ARG A 43 2.29 16.85 -2.20
C ARG A 43 0.95 16.42 -2.79
N LEU A 44 0.33 15.38 -2.26
CA LEU A 44 -0.96 14.91 -2.78
C LEU A 44 -2.06 15.92 -2.44
N PRO A 45 -2.82 16.40 -3.43
CA PRO A 45 -3.91 17.36 -3.16
C PRO A 45 -5.13 16.64 -2.60
N PHE A 46 -4.98 16.10 -1.42
CA PHE A 46 -6.01 15.29 -0.76
C PHE A 46 -7.28 16.11 -0.57
N GLY A 47 -8.43 15.52 -0.93
CA GLY A 47 -9.70 16.20 -0.87
C GLY A 47 -10.02 17.06 -2.07
N LYS A 48 -9.06 17.24 -2.99
CA LYS A 48 -9.24 18.06 -4.18
C LYS A 48 -9.07 17.28 -5.47
N ILE A 49 -8.96 15.96 -5.37
CA ILE A 49 -8.79 15.09 -6.53
C ILE A 49 -10.17 14.86 -7.15
N PRO A 50 -10.33 15.09 -8.45
CA PRO A 50 -11.64 14.90 -9.10
C PRO A 50 -12.14 13.47 -8.94
N SER A 51 -13.42 13.33 -8.65
CA SER A 51 -14.11 12.04 -8.48
C SER A 51 -13.61 11.22 -7.28
N GLN A 52 -12.95 11.86 -6.32
CA GLN A 52 -12.47 11.17 -5.13
C GLN A 52 -13.65 10.58 -4.35
N LEU A 53 -13.48 9.32 -3.92
CA LEU A 53 -14.45 8.61 -3.12
C LEU A 53 -13.98 8.59 -1.67
N GLY A 54 -14.75 9.19 -0.76
CA GLY A 54 -14.44 9.17 0.66
C GLY A 54 -13.16 9.89 1.04
N HIS A 55 -12.66 9.56 2.22
CA HIS A 55 -11.47 10.19 2.79
C HIS A 55 -10.39 9.18 3.14
N MET A 56 -10.49 7.97 2.60
CA MET A 56 -9.47 6.95 2.77
C MET A 56 -8.32 7.22 1.80
N ALA A 57 -7.15 6.67 2.12
CA ALA A 57 -5.98 6.82 1.27
C ALA A 57 -5.32 5.47 1.03
N TYR A 58 -4.62 5.35 -0.07
CA TYR A 58 -3.97 4.10 -0.48
C TYR A 58 -2.53 4.37 -0.85
N GLY A 59 -1.62 3.56 -0.29
CA GLY A 59 -0.25 3.50 -0.76
C GLY A 59 -0.08 2.19 -1.52
N VAL A 60 0.27 2.27 -2.80
CA VAL A 60 0.37 1.09 -3.64
C VAL A 60 1.82 0.87 -4.02
N LEU A 61 2.34 -0.32 -3.68
CA LEU A 61 3.71 -0.68 -3.98
C LEU A 61 3.74 -1.60 -5.20
N PHE A 62 4.56 -1.24 -6.17
CA PHE A 62 4.76 -2.03 -7.38
C PHE A 62 6.19 -2.54 -7.39
N ASN A 63 6.34 -3.86 -7.46
CA ASN A 63 7.66 -4.45 -7.55
C ASN A 63 8.18 -4.27 -8.96
N GLN A 64 9.31 -3.58 -9.07
CA GLN A 64 10.05 -3.50 -10.32
C GLN A 64 11.20 -4.47 -10.21
N SER A 65 11.46 -5.24 -11.25
CA SER A 65 12.65 -6.10 -11.28
C SER A 65 13.88 -5.21 -11.39
N ASP A 66 14.24 -4.60 -10.28
CA ASP A 66 15.30 -3.60 -10.22
C ASP A 66 16.47 -4.18 -9.41
N PRO A 67 17.65 -4.30 -10.01
CA PRO A 67 18.81 -4.84 -9.29
C PRO A 67 19.20 -4.01 -8.06
N THR A 68 18.77 -2.75 -7.98
CA THR A 68 19.03 -1.93 -6.80
C THR A 68 18.03 -2.16 -5.67
N GLY A 69 17.02 -3.02 -5.87
CA GLY A 69 15.98 -3.22 -4.90
C GLY A 69 14.92 -2.13 -4.91
N GLY A 70 14.86 -1.36 -5.98
CA GLY A 70 13.90 -0.27 -6.11
C GLY A 70 12.49 -0.75 -6.39
N PHE A 71 11.55 0.15 -6.15
CA PHE A 71 10.14 -0.12 -6.37
C PHE A 71 9.43 1.19 -6.68
N ASP A 72 8.27 1.07 -7.33
CA ASP A 72 7.40 2.23 -7.51
C ASP A 72 6.39 2.29 -6.38
N TYR A 73 6.09 3.49 -5.94
CA TYR A 73 5.12 3.73 -4.89
C TYR A 73 4.14 4.81 -5.35
N LEU A 74 2.86 4.55 -5.20
CA LEU A 74 1.81 5.50 -5.53
C LEU A 74 1.08 5.90 -4.27
N ALA A 75 1.09 7.19 -3.95
CA ALA A 75 0.30 7.76 -2.86
C ALA A 75 -0.98 8.32 -3.48
N GLY A 76 -2.14 7.78 -3.11
CA GLY A 76 -3.34 8.17 -3.80
C GLY A 76 -4.63 7.91 -3.05
N VAL A 77 -5.73 8.12 -3.76
CA VAL A 77 -7.08 7.93 -3.26
C VAL A 77 -7.90 7.18 -4.29
N GLU A 78 -8.93 6.50 -3.83
CA GLU A 78 -9.86 5.86 -4.75
C GLU A 78 -10.73 6.92 -5.44
N VAL A 79 -10.93 6.74 -6.74
CA VAL A 79 -11.77 7.64 -7.54
C VAL A 79 -12.83 6.82 -8.28
N SER A 80 -13.94 7.46 -8.63
CA SER A 80 -15.01 6.79 -9.34
C SER A 80 -14.78 6.71 -10.84
N GLY A 81 -13.83 7.49 -11.35
CA GLY A 81 -13.52 7.47 -12.78
C GLY A 81 -12.36 8.40 -13.08
N VAL A 82 -11.88 8.31 -14.32
CA VAL A 82 -10.82 9.19 -14.80
C VAL A 82 -11.48 10.49 -15.25
N SER A 83 -11.18 11.54 -14.51
CA SER A 83 -11.67 12.89 -14.82
C SER A 83 -10.56 13.72 -15.45
N ALA A 84 -10.74 15.02 -15.50
CA ALA A 84 -9.71 15.91 -15.98
C ALA A 84 -8.41 15.69 -15.24
N VAL A 85 -7.30 15.65 -15.97
CA VAL A 85 -5.99 15.43 -15.39
C VAL A 85 -5.57 16.66 -14.59
N LEU A 86 -5.17 16.43 -13.34
CA LEU A 86 -4.60 17.48 -12.50
C LEU A 86 -3.11 17.25 -12.37
N GLY A 87 -2.33 18.06 -13.05
CA GLY A 87 -0.88 18.01 -12.94
C GLY A 87 -0.33 16.64 -13.30
N ASP A 88 0.45 16.09 -12.40
CA ASP A 88 1.15 14.80 -12.60
C ASP A 88 0.46 13.63 -11.91
N LEU A 89 -0.86 13.70 -11.73
CA LEU A 89 -1.59 12.56 -11.19
C LEU A 89 -1.56 11.38 -12.15
N THR A 90 -1.37 10.21 -11.58
CA THR A 90 -1.39 8.94 -12.30
C THR A 90 -2.62 8.15 -11.86
N TYR A 91 -3.27 7.49 -12.81
CA TYR A 91 -4.40 6.62 -12.52
C TYR A 91 -3.95 5.17 -12.65
N VAL A 92 -4.25 4.35 -11.65
CA VAL A 92 -3.90 2.94 -11.65
C VAL A 92 -5.15 2.12 -11.39
N LYS A 93 -5.37 1.12 -12.24
CA LYS A 93 -6.48 0.19 -12.08
C LYS A 93 -5.97 -1.04 -11.35
N ILE A 94 -6.55 -1.34 -10.21
CA ILE A 94 -6.19 -2.51 -9.41
C ILE A 94 -7.31 -3.54 -9.62
N PRO A 95 -6.99 -4.74 -10.13
CA PRO A 95 -8.03 -5.71 -10.44
C PRO A 95 -8.68 -6.27 -9.18
N ALA A 96 -9.89 -6.79 -9.35
CA ALA A 96 -10.54 -7.55 -8.28
C ALA A 96 -9.70 -8.79 -8.00
N GLN A 97 -9.44 -9.08 -6.73
CA GLN A 97 -8.60 -10.22 -6.37
C GLN A 97 -8.75 -10.54 -4.90
N LYS A 98 -8.15 -11.65 -4.50
CA LYS A 98 -8.12 -12.08 -3.10
C LYS A 98 -6.91 -11.46 -2.40
N TYR A 99 -7.11 -11.04 -1.16
CA TYR A 99 -6.05 -10.49 -0.32
C TYR A 99 -6.00 -11.17 1.02
N ALA A 100 -4.81 -11.23 1.60
CA ALA A 100 -4.65 -11.36 3.04
C ALA A 100 -4.56 -9.94 3.60
N ILE A 101 -5.47 -9.57 4.47
CA ILE A 101 -5.57 -8.21 5.00
C ILE A 101 -5.15 -8.22 6.45
N PHE A 102 -4.05 -7.51 6.74
CA PHE A 102 -3.46 -7.42 8.06
C PHE A 102 -3.75 -6.05 8.66
N CYS A 103 -4.17 -6.04 9.92
CA CYS A 103 -4.32 -4.77 10.65
C CYS A 103 -2.97 -4.39 11.24
N HIS A 104 -2.51 -3.19 10.93
CA HIS A 104 -1.30 -2.65 11.55
C HIS A 104 -1.70 -1.89 12.80
N ARG A 105 -1.07 -2.24 13.91
CA ARG A 105 -1.30 -1.54 15.17
C ARG A 105 -0.10 -0.70 15.51
N GLY A 106 -0.36 0.54 15.94
CA GLY A 106 0.67 1.45 16.37
C GLY A 106 0.97 2.52 15.35
N HIS A 107 2.05 3.21 15.58
CA HIS A 107 2.43 4.36 14.76
C HIS A 107 2.81 3.95 13.35
N VAL A 108 2.54 4.84 12.39
CA VAL A 108 2.81 4.55 10.99
C VAL A 108 4.29 4.30 10.72
N SER A 109 5.19 4.85 11.53
CA SER A 109 6.62 4.59 11.36
C SER A 109 7.00 3.13 11.54
N LYS A 110 6.13 2.33 12.15
CA LYS A 110 6.35 0.89 12.33
C LYS A 110 5.73 0.05 11.22
N LEU A 111 5.09 0.70 10.25
CA LEU A 111 4.44 -0.04 9.18
C LEU A 111 5.42 -0.89 8.38
N LYS A 112 6.62 -0.40 8.16
CA LYS A 112 7.66 -1.16 7.45
C LYS A 112 8.00 -2.46 8.19
N ASP A 113 7.96 -2.45 9.52
CA ASP A 113 8.24 -3.66 10.29
C ASP A 113 7.10 -4.66 10.14
N THR A 114 5.86 -4.19 10.12
CA THR A 114 4.71 -5.03 9.83
C THR A 114 4.82 -5.67 8.46
N MET A 115 5.18 -4.88 7.45
CA MET A 115 5.33 -5.40 6.09
C MET A 115 6.46 -6.43 6.00
N ALA A 116 7.58 -6.18 6.69
CA ALA A 116 8.67 -7.14 6.71
C ALA A 116 8.25 -8.45 7.37
N ALA A 117 7.50 -8.37 8.47
CA ALA A 117 7.01 -9.58 9.14
C ALA A 117 6.06 -10.38 8.24
N ILE A 118 5.22 -9.70 7.46
CA ILE A 118 4.34 -10.38 6.51
C ILE A 118 5.17 -11.18 5.50
N TRP A 119 6.16 -10.54 4.89
CA TRP A 119 6.97 -11.18 3.84
C TRP A 119 7.90 -12.25 4.36
N HIS A 120 8.51 -12.03 5.53
CA HIS A 120 9.58 -12.92 6.01
C HIS A 120 9.09 -13.96 7.01
N GLU A 121 7.93 -13.77 7.61
CA GLU A 121 7.43 -14.70 8.62
C GLU A 121 6.09 -15.31 8.21
N TRP A 122 5.09 -14.48 7.94
CA TRP A 122 3.75 -15.00 7.66
C TRP A 122 3.67 -15.74 6.33
N LEU A 123 4.20 -15.14 5.28
CA LEU A 123 4.06 -15.70 3.94
C LEU A 123 4.71 -17.07 3.82
N PRO A 124 5.97 -17.26 4.27
CA PRO A 124 6.56 -18.60 4.24
C PRO A 124 5.79 -19.62 5.06
N ALA A 125 5.30 -19.23 6.23
CA ALA A 125 4.57 -20.15 7.11
C ALA A 125 3.17 -20.47 6.57
N SER A 126 2.60 -19.61 5.76
CA SER A 126 1.24 -19.79 5.26
C SER A 126 1.13 -20.80 4.12
N HIS A 127 2.24 -21.10 3.45
CA HIS A 127 2.29 -21.93 2.25
C HIS A 127 1.42 -21.38 1.12
N ARG A 128 1.17 -20.06 1.12
CA ARG A 128 0.40 -19.38 0.08
C ARG A 128 1.33 -18.66 -0.87
N SER A 129 0.83 -18.36 -2.06
CA SER A 129 1.58 -17.65 -3.09
C SER A 129 0.97 -16.29 -3.34
N VAL A 130 1.85 -15.30 -3.55
CA VAL A 130 1.39 -13.95 -3.91
C VAL A 130 0.93 -13.95 -5.36
N SER A 131 -0.02 -13.07 -5.65
CA SER A 131 -0.57 -12.94 -7.00
C SER A 131 0.25 -11.91 -7.78
N HIS A 132 0.75 -12.32 -8.95
CA HIS A 132 1.45 -11.44 -9.89
C HIS A 132 0.93 -11.69 -11.29
N PRO A 133 -0.35 -11.37 -11.56
CA PRO A 133 -0.93 -11.71 -12.87
C PRO A 133 -0.28 -10.99 -14.03
N THR A 134 0.25 -9.80 -13.81
CA THR A 134 0.96 -9.03 -14.84
C THR A 134 2.11 -8.27 -14.21
N ALA A 135 3.01 -7.77 -15.05
CA ALA A 135 4.15 -6.98 -14.58
C ALA A 135 3.74 -5.69 -13.89
N GLY A 136 2.55 -5.17 -14.18
CA GLY A 136 2.07 -3.93 -13.56
C GLY A 136 1.23 -4.15 -12.31
N SER A 137 1.13 -5.40 -11.82
CA SER A 137 0.30 -5.67 -10.66
C SER A 137 0.93 -5.15 -9.38
N PRO A 138 0.13 -4.69 -8.42
CA PRO A 138 0.68 -4.24 -7.15
C PRO A 138 1.23 -5.42 -6.34
N GLN A 139 2.32 -5.15 -5.63
CA GLN A 139 2.94 -6.13 -4.74
C GLN A 139 2.27 -6.12 -3.38
N MET A 140 1.97 -4.94 -2.86
CA MET A 140 1.27 -4.74 -1.60
C MET A 140 0.51 -3.42 -1.67
N ILE A 141 -0.53 -3.33 -0.85
CA ILE A 141 -1.33 -2.11 -0.74
C ILE A 141 -1.41 -1.72 0.73
N GLU A 142 -1.10 -0.47 1.02
CA GLU A 142 -1.33 0.14 2.32
C GLU A 142 -2.68 0.84 2.27
N TYR A 143 -3.52 0.60 3.24
CA TYR A 143 -4.83 1.24 3.33
C TYR A 143 -4.88 2.09 4.59
N TYR A 144 -5.18 3.36 4.43
CA TYR A 144 -5.32 4.30 5.54
C TYR A 144 -6.78 4.70 5.66
N ALA A 145 -7.41 4.33 6.77
CA ALA A 145 -8.82 4.61 7.00
C ALA A 145 -9.04 6.09 7.28
N GLU A 146 -10.31 6.50 7.29
CA GLU A 146 -10.66 7.91 7.49
C GLU A 146 -10.17 8.45 8.82
N ASN A 147 -10.05 7.60 9.84
CA ASN A 147 -9.60 8.03 11.16
C ASN A 147 -8.08 8.13 11.28
N PHE A 148 -7.33 7.84 10.21
CA PHE A 148 -5.88 7.99 10.26
C PHE A 148 -5.52 9.46 10.26
N ASP A 149 -4.67 9.85 11.20
CA ASP A 149 -4.20 11.23 11.32
C ASP A 149 -2.73 11.30 10.94
N PRO A 150 -2.40 11.93 9.80
CA PRO A 150 -1.00 12.02 9.39
C PRO A 150 -0.13 12.85 10.33
N GLN A 151 -0.73 13.73 11.13
CA GLN A 151 0.05 14.52 12.08
C GLN A 151 0.50 13.68 13.27
N THR A 152 -0.35 12.78 13.75
CA THR A 152 0.02 11.92 14.87
C THR A 152 0.61 10.59 14.42
N GLY A 153 0.38 10.20 13.17
CA GLY A 153 0.78 8.90 12.66
C GLY A 153 -0.03 7.74 13.20
N LEU A 154 -1.19 8.01 13.77
CA LEU A 154 -2.05 7.01 14.40
C LEU A 154 -3.39 6.93 13.69
N GLY A 155 -4.04 5.79 13.79
CA GLY A 155 -5.33 5.51 13.18
C GLY A 155 -5.34 4.09 12.63
N ASP A 156 -6.42 3.75 11.95
CA ASP A 156 -6.53 2.41 11.40
C ASP A 156 -5.76 2.31 10.07
N ILE A 157 -4.84 1.37 10.04
CA ILE A 157 -4.02 1.09 8.86
C ILE A 157 -4.13 -0.41 8.59
N GLU A 158 -4.28 -0.76 7.31
CA GLU A 158 -4.26 -2.16 6.88
C GLU A 158 -3.18 -2.35 5.84
N VAL A 159 -2.64 -3.55 5.78
CA VAL A 159 -1.74 -3.98 4.71
C VAL A 159 -2.42 -5.11 3.97
N TRP A 160 -2.59 -4.95 2.66
CA TRP A 160 -3.25 -5.93 1.82
C TRP A 160 -2.21 -6.62 0.97
N LEU A 161 -2.10 -7.94 1.11
CA LEU A 161 -1.17 -8.75 0.34
C LEU A 161 -1.96 -9.52 -0.70
N PRO A 162 -1.78 -9.25 -2.01
CA PRO A 162 -2.49 -10.00 -3.06
C PRO A 162 -2.07 -11.46 -3.06
N LEU A 163 -3.05 -12.35 -3.10
CA LEU A 163 -2.81 -13.78 -3.08
C LEU A 163 -3.39 -14.43 -4.31
N GLU A 164 -2.77 -15.55 -4.72
CA GLU A 164 -3.37 -16.41 -5.73
C GLU A 164 -4.62 -17.06 -5.16
N ALA A 165 -5.59 -17.25 -6.02
CA ALA A 165 -6.86 -17.83 -5.63
C ALA A 165 -6.69 -19.28 -5.17
#